data_c6ae93bf677c0498579c18d8a775b0b0
#
_entry.id   c6ae93bf677c0498579c18d8a775b0b0
#
_cell.length_a   1.000
_cell.length_b   1.000
_cell.length_c   1.000
_cell.angle_alpha   90.00
_cell.angle_beta   90.00
_cell.angle_gamma   90.00
#
_symmetry.space_group_name_H-M   'P 1'
#
loop_
_entity.id
_entity.type
_entity.pdbx_description
1 polymer ?
#
loop_
_entity_poly.entity_id
_entity_poly.type
_entity_poly.pdbx_seq_one_letter_code
_entity_poly.pdbx_strand_id
1 'polypeptide(L)'
;HAASIAAEKAYGIAIPNSARIIRNMLEGAQFLHSHILWLYNLAALDYVNPLNALNADTGLAYDVAEEYGLKNADFVSLQDRLARFADNGQLSIFSGNWFPTAEQYADGTNEYNLTPEADLIMTAHYLEALEMQGTASEIAAVLGGKMPHVMTLIPGGTMFVPTDQKLDDLKGLIDRLYNWVAAVAVPDSIALGKFYPEAFNF
;
A
#
# COMPACT_ATOMS: atom_id res chain seq x y z
N HIS A 1 6.68 -20.89 1.72
CA HIS A 1 5.51 -21.55 1.08
C HIS A 1 5.97 -22.49 -0.04
N ALA A 2 6.68 -21.97 -1.05
CA ALA A 2 7.15 -22.78 -2.18
C ALA A 2 8.00 -23.99 -1.77
N ALA A 3 8.88 -23.85 -0.78
CA ALA A 3 9.71 -24.94 -0.28
C ALA A 3 8.89 -26.09 0.32
N SER A 4 7.84 -25.78 1.09
CA SER A 4 6.94 -26.81 1.64
C SER A 4 6.18 -27.55 0.54
N ILE A 5 5.68 -26.81 -0.46
CA ILE A 5 5.00 -27.40 -1.62
C ILE A 5 5.95 -28.29 -2.44
N ALA A 6 7.19 -27.85 -2.64
CA ALA A 6 8.20 -28.64 -3.36
C ALA A 6 8.50 -29.96 -2.64
N ALA A 7 8.69 -29.93 -1.31
CA ALA A 7 8.91 -31.11 -0.50
C ALA A 7 7.69 -32.06 -0.52
N GLU A 8 6.48 -31.53 -0.42
CA GLU A 8 5.25 -32.31 -0.50
C GLU A 8 5.12 -33.04 -1.85
N LYS A 9 5.42 -32.35 -2.95
CA LYS A 9 5.44 -32.98 -4.28
C LYS A 9 6.51 -34.06 -4.39
N ALA A 10 7.70 -33.82 -3.84
CA ALA A 10 8.81 -34.76 -3.89
C ALA A 10 8.51 -36.07 -3.09
N TYR A 11 7.81 -35.95 -1.97
CA TYR A 11 7.47 -37.07 -1.09
C TYR A 11 6.06 -37.64 -1.30
N GLY A 12 5.27 -37.08 -2.21
CA GLY A 12 3.89 -37.50 -2.46
C GLY A 12 2.94 -37.24 -1.28
N ILE A 13 3.20 -36.17 -0.50
CA ILE A 13 2.41 -35.84 0.68
C ILE A 13 1.22 -34.97 0.28
N ALA A 14 0.00 -35.38 0.68
CA ALA A 14 -1.20 -34.57 0.58
C ALA A 14 -1.43 -33.80 1.88
N ILE A 15 -1.84 -32.51 1.77
CA ILE A 15 -2.16 -31.67 2.94
C ILE A 15 -3.66 -31.66 3.23
N PRO A 16 -4.07 -31.54 4.51
CA PRO A 16 -5.47 -31.36 4.89
C PRO A 16 -6.04 -30.05 4.32
N ASN A 17 -7.36 -30.02 4.07
CA ASN A 17 -8.03 -28.85 3.53
C ASN A 17 -7.90 -27.61 4.45
N SER A 18 -7.96 -27.80 5.76
CA SER A 18 -7.74 -26.74 6.75
C SER A 18 -6.35 -26.09 6.61
N ALA A 19 -5.31 -26.90 6.44
CA ALA A 19 -3.96 -26.39 6.22
C ALA A 19 -3.86 -25.60 4.90
N ARG A 20 -4.53 -26.06 3.85
CA ARG A 20 -4.60 -25.34 2.57
C ARG A 20 -5.25 -23.96 2.73
N ILE A 21 -6.36 -23.89 3.48
CA ILE A 21 -7.04 -22.60 3.76
C ILE A 21 -6.11 -21.64 4.52
N ILE A 22 -5.48 -22.10 5.60
CA ILE A 22 -4.56 -21.27 6.40
C ILE A 22 -3.39 -20.78 5.56
N ARG A 23 -2.82 -21.64 4.72
CA ARG A 23 -1.74 -21.26 3.80
C ARG A 23 -2.19 -20.22 2.77
N ASN A 24 -3.40 -20.35 2.24
CA ASN A 24 -3.96 -19.36 1.31
C ASN A 24 -4.21 -18.02 1.99
N MET A 25 -4.68 -18.02 3.24
CA MET A 25 -4.84 -16.77 4.00
C MET A 25 -3.48 -16.08 4.24
N LEU A 26 -2.45 -16.84 4.58
CA LEU A 26 -1.10 -16.34 4.75
C LEU A 26 -0.55 -15.73 3.45
N GLU A 27 -0.72 -16.43 2.33
CA GLU A 27 -0.29 -15.94 1.01
C GLU A 27 -1.11 -14.72 0.59
N GLY A 28 -2.41 -14.71 0.90
CA GLY A 28 -3.28 -13.55 0.68
C GLY A 28 -2.80 -12.30 1.43
N ALA A 29 -2.39 -12.45 2.69
CA ALA A 29 -1.82 -11.34 3.46
C ALA A 29 -0.51 -10.81 2.85
N GLN A 30 0.38 -11.71 2.41
CA GLN A 30 1.61 -11.37 1.71
C GLN A 30 1.32 -10.67 0.37
N PHE A 31 0.30 -11.12 -0.35
CA PHE A 31 -0.11 -10.56 -1.61
C PHE A 31 -0.61 -9.11 -1.43
N LEU A 32 -1.49 -8.88 -0.45
CA LEU A 32 -2.00 -7.54 -0.12
C LEU A 32 -0.87 -6.61 0.32
N HIS A 33 0.02 -7.06 1.21
CA HIS A 33 1.20 -6.30 1.61
C HIS A 33 2.01 -5.86 0.38
N SER A 34 2.31 -6.78 -0.52
CA SER A 34 3.13 -6.51 -1.70
C SER A 34 2.46 -5.55 -2.69
N HIS A 35 1.13 -5.64 -2.86
CA HIS A 35 0.39 -4.74 -3.76
C HIS A 35 0.29 -3.33 -3.19
N ILE A 36 0.06 -3.18 -1.89
CA ILE A 36 0.05 -1.88 -1.22
C ILE A 36 1.43 -1.22 -1.30
N LEU A 37 2.48 -1.98 -1.01
CA LEU A 37 3.86 -1.52 -1.13
C LEU A 37 4.19 -1.11 -2.56
N TRP A 38 3.84 -1.94 -3.54
CA TRP A 38 4.10 -1.63 -4.95
C TRP A 38 3.38 -0.36 -5.40
N LEU A 39 2.09 -0.23 -5.09
CA LEU A 39 1.31 0.93 -5.53
C LEU A 39 1.84 2.22 -4.91
N TYR A 40 1.98 2.27 -3.58
CA TYR A 40 2.30 3.53 -2.89
C TYR A 40 3.80 3.82 -2.80
N ASN A 41 4.63 2.82 -2.52
CA ASN A 41 6.05 3.05 -2.24
C ASN A 41 6.95 2.93 -3.47
N LEU A 42 6.46 2.30 -4.54
CA LEU A 42 7.23 2.16 -5.78
C LEU A 42 6.59 2.96 -6.92
N ALA A 43 5.35 2.61 -7.32
CA ALA A 43 4.74 3.20 -8.50
C ALA A 43 4.24 4.63 -8.27
N ALA A 44 3.65 4.94 -7.11
CA ALA A 44 3.02 6.25 -6.88
C ALA A 44 4.02 7.42 -6.98
N LEU A 45 5.28 7.21 -6.65
CA LEU A 45 6.32 8.26 -6.73
C LEU A 45 6.62 8.72 -8.17
N ASP A 46 6.22 7.94 -9.17
CA ASP A 46 6.31 8.35 -10.58
C ASP A 46 5.16 9.30 -10.99
N TYR A 47 4.11 9.39 -10.19
CA TYR A 47 2.88 10.13 -10.48
C TYR A 47 2.55 11.22 -9.48
N VAL A 48 3.00 11.10 -8.24
CA VAL A 48 2.68 11.97 -7.09
C VAL A 48 3.91 12.73 -6.66
N ASN A 49 3.81 14.07 -6.57
CA ASN A 49 4.89 14.93 -6.14
C ASN A 49 4.67 15.47 -4.72
N PRO A 50 5.30 14.89 -3.68
CA PRO A 50 5.15 15.34 -2.29
C PRO A 50 5.62 16.79 -2.05
N LEU A 51 6.52 17.33 -2.89
CA LEU A 51 6.94 18.73 -2.78
C LEU A 51 5.86 19.69 -3.29
N ASN A 52 5.11 19.29 -4.34
CA ASN A 52 4.02 20.10 -4.85
C ASN A 52 2.84 20.16 -3.85
N ALA A 53 2.66 19.14 -3.02
CA ALA A 53 1.68 19.11 -1.94
C ALA A 53 1.86 20.28 -0.92
N LEU A 54 3.05 20.86 -0.82
CA LEU A 54 3.30 22.05 0.01
C LEU A 54 2.59 23.31 -0.52
N ASN A 55 2.26 23.34 -1.80
CA ASN A 55 1.57 24.46 -2.45
C ASN A 55 0.04 24.30 -2.45
N ALA A 56 -0.49 23.22 -1.91
CA ALA A 56 -1.91 22.91 -1.89
C ALA A 56 -2.70 23.92 -1.03
N ASP A 57 -3.90 24.28 -1.49
CA ASP A 57 -4.92 24.87 -0.63
C ASP A 57 -5.64 23.73 0.10
N THR A 58 -5.48 23.69 1.42
CA THR A 58 -6.06 22.61 2.25
C THR A 58 -7.59 22.63 2.25
N GLY A 59 -8.22 23.78 2.01
CA GLY A 59 -9.68 23.87 1.84
C GLY A 59 -10.15 23.23 0.54
N LEU A 60 -9.49 23.57 -0.58
CA LEU A 60 -9.77 22.98 -1.89
C LEU A 60 -9.45 21.48 -1.94
N ALA A 61 -8.53 20.99 -1.11
CA ALA A 61 -8.22 19.55 -1.05
C ALA A 61 -9.45 18.71 -0.66
N TYR A 62 -10.35 19.23 0.17
CA TYR A 62 -11.60 18.53 0.49
C TYR A 62 -12.56 18.49 -0.71
N ASP A 63 -12.63 19.56 -1.51
CA ASP A 63 -13.47 19.62 -2.71
C ASP A 63 -12.93 18.65 -3.78
N VAL A 64 -11.61 18.59 -3.97
CA VAL A 64 -10.95 17.63 -4.88
C VAL A 64 -11.18 16.20 -4.42
N ALA A 65 -11.08 15.92 -3.12
CA ALA A 65 -11.36 14.60 -2.58
C ALA A 65 -12.81 14.16 -2.86
N GLU A 66 -13.78 15.06 -2.69
CA GLU A 66 -15.19 14.79 -3.02
C GLU A 66 -15.39 14.54 -4.52
N GLU A 67 -14.81 15.37 -5.37
CA GLU A 67 -14.94 15.26 -6.83
C GLU A 67 -14.43 13.92 -7.37
N TYR A 68 -13.29 13.44 -6.85
CA TYR A 68 -12.66 12.21 -7.31
C TYR A 68 -13.07 10.96 -6.49
N GLY A 69 -13.90 11.15 -5.45
CA GLY A 69 -14.32 10.07 -4.56
C GLY A 69 -13.18 9.53 -3.67
N LEU A 70 -12.25 10.40 -3.32
CA LEU A 70 -11.09 10.09 -2.48
C LEU A 70 -11.44 10.26 -1.00
N LYS A 71 -10.76 9.54 -0.13
CA LYS A 71 -10.94 9.65 1.31
C LYS A 71 -10.32 10.95 1.82
N ASN A 72 -11.04 11.64 2.68
CA ASN A 72 -10.52 12.81 3.39
C ASN A 72 -9.49 12.44 4.47
N ALA A 73 -8.56 13.36 4.71
CA ALA A 73 -7.59 13.30 5.79
C ALA A 73 -7.51 14.65 6.52
N ASP A 74 -6.70 14.76 7.56
CA ASP A 74 -6.35 16.04 8.17
C ASP A 74 -5.27 16.72 7.32
N PHE A 75 -5.71 17.41 6.26
CA PHE A 75 -4.81 18.01 5.29
C PHE A 75 -4.00 19.17 5.87
N VAL A 76 -4.53 19.90 6.85
CA VAL A 76 -3.81 20.98 7.52
C VAL A 76 -2.63 20.43 8.32
N SER A 77 -2.88 19.47 9.20
CA SER A 77 -1.80 18.84 9.98
C SER A 77 -0.78 18.12 9.11
N LEU A 78 -1.21 17.55 7.99
CA LEU A 78 -0.30 16.92 7.04
C LEU A 78 0.62 17.95 6.37
N GLN A 79 0.05 19.03 5.86
CA GLN A 79 0.83 20.08 5.20
C GLN A 79 1.84 20.71 6.15
N ASP A 80 1.45 20.98 7.40
CA ASP A 80 2.37 21.43 8.45
C ASP A 80 3.49 20.43 8.73
N ARG A 81 3.19 19.14 8.69
CA ARG A 81 4.20 18.07 8.84
C ARG A 81 5.16 18.04 7.66
N LEU A 82 4.67 18.17 6.43
CA LEU A 82 5.48 18.23 5.23
C LEU A 82 6.38 19.47 5.22
N ALA A 83 5.87 20.64 5.65
CA ALA A 83 6.67 21.85 5.78
C ALA A 83 7.85 21.66 6.75
N ARG A 84 7.60 21.06 7.93
CA ARG A 84 8.69 20.71 8.86
C ARG A 84 9.71 19.72 8.27
N PHE A 85 9.27 18.78 7.43
CA PHE A 85 10.18 17.86 6.76
C PHE A 85 11.01 18.55 5.69
N ALA A 86 10.43 19.54 4.98
CA ALA A 86 11.16 20.37 4.03
C ALA A 86 12.22 21.22 4.75
N ASP A 87 11.86 21.88 5.84
CA ASP A 87 12.77 22.71 6.65
C ASP A 87 13.95 21.91 7.23
N ASN A 88 13.71 20.65 7.58
CA ASN A 88 14.74 19.73 8.09
C ASN A 88 15.57 19.07 6.97
N GLY A 89 15.30 19.35 5.71
CA GLY A 89 15.95 18.71 4.56
C GLY A 89 15.53 17.27 4.32
N GLN A 90 14.53 16.74 5.02
CA GLN A 90 14.07 15.36 4.87
C GLN A 90 13.37 15.09 3.52
N LEU A 91 12.86 16.14 2.87
CA LEU A 91 12.29 16.04 1.53
C LEU A 91 13.32 16.30 0.42
N SER A 92 14.60 16.48 0.74
CA SER A 92 15.65 16.74 -0.25
C SER A 92 15.82 15.62 -1.27
N ILE A 93 15.45 14.39 -0.92
CA ILE A 93 15.43 13.26 -1.84
C ILE A 93 14.49 13.51 -3.03
N PHE A 94 13.41 14.24 -2.84
CA PHE A 94 12.44 14.57 -3.91
C PHE A 94 12.85 15.81 -4.72
N SER A 95 13.80 16.61 -4.23
CA SER A 95 14.31 17.81 -4.91
C SER A 95 15.57 17.57 -5.73
N GLY A 96 16.13 16.36 -5.67
CA GLY A 96 17.35 15.97 -6.39
C GLY A 96 17.07 15.28 -7.73
N ASN A 97 18.15 14.87 -8.41
CA ASN A 97 18.08 14.17 -9.70
C ASN A 97 17.61 12.70 -9.61
N TRP A 98 17.05 12.29 -8.48
CA TRP A 98 16.60 10.90 -8.26
C TRP A 98 15.25 10.62 -8.89
N PHE A 99 14.38 11.65 -8.94
CA PHE A 99 13.08 11.58 -9.57
C PHE A 99 13.11 12.47 -10.82
N PRO A 100 12.54 11.98 -11.91
CA PRO A 100 12.45 12.78 -13.14
C PRO A 100 11.68 14.06 -12.88
N THR A 101 12.26 15.18 -13.28
CA THR A 101 11.53 16.44 -13.40
C THR A 101 11.06 16.61 -14.84
N ALA A 102 10.04 17.45 -15.07
CA ALA A 102 9.57 17.77 -16.42
C ALA A 102 10.70 18.18 -17.38
N GLU A 103 11.76 18.79 -16.86
CA GLU A 103 12.95 19.20 -17.61
C GLU A 103 13.85 18.02 -18.01
N GLN A 104 13.79 16.88 -17.32
CA GLN A 104 14.59 15.69 -17.60
C GLN A 104 13.97 14.81 -18.68
N TYR A 105 12.68 14.96 -18.95
CA TYR A 105 11.98 14.31 -20.03
C TYR A 105 11.70 15.34 -21.13
N ALA A 106 12.69 15.55 -22.00
CA ALA A 106 12.62 16.52 -23.10
C ALA A 106 11.48 16.27 -24.11
N ASP A 107 10.76 15.15 -24.00
CA ASP A 107 9.62 14.78 -24.83
C ASP A 107 8.25 15.04 -24.15
N GLY A 108 8.24 15.61 -22.96
CA GLY A 108 7.00 15.92 -22.21
C GLY A 108 6.20 14.71 -21.74
N THR A 109 6.77 13.50 -21.77
CA THR A 109 6.03 12.27 -21.46
C THR A 109 5.95 11.97 -19.96
N ASN A 110 6.59 12.77 -19.10
CA ASN A 110 6.61 12.55 -17.64
C ASN A 110 6.44 13.85 -16.84
N GLU A 111 5.46 14.62 -17.19
CA GLU A 111 5.03 15.74 -16.34
C GLU A 111 4.16 15.18 -15.19
N TYR A 112 4.40 15.68 -13.98
CA TYR A 112 3.47 15.46 -12.88
C TYR A 112 2.15 16.19 -13.18
N ASN A 113 1.07 15.44 -13.38
CA ASN A 113 -0.22 15.99 -13.81
C ASN A 113 -1.22 16.19 -12.67
N LEU A 114 -0.86 15.83 -11.44
CA LEU A 114 -1.72 16.08 -10.29
C LEU A 114 -1.69 17.57 -9.92
N THR A 115 -2.86 18.05 -9.45
CA THR A 115 -2.92 19.35 -8.79
C THR A 115 -2.22 19.26 -7.42
N PRO A 116 -1.77 20.40 -6.84
CA PRO A 116 -1.18 20.40 -5.49
C PRO A 116 -2.08 19.73 -4.45
N GLU A 117 -3.40 19.92 -4.56
CA GLU A 117 -4.39 19.33 -3.66
C GLU A 117 -4.44 17.80 -3.82
N ALA A 118 -4.42 17.31 -5.05
CA ALA A 118 -4.39 15.88 -5.33
C ALA A 118 -3.06 15.25 -4.83
N ASP A 119 -1.93 15.92 -5.01
CA ASP A 119 -0.65 15.50 -4.44
C ASP A 119 -0.70 15.43 -2.91
N LEU A 120 -1.36 16.39 -2.25
CA LEU A 120 -1.54 16.39 -0.80
C LEU A 120 -2.40 15.21 -0.33
N ILE A 121 -3.52 14.94 -1.01
CA ILE A 121 -4.40 13.80 -0.72
C ILE A 121 -3.64 12.48 -0.88
N MET A 122 -2.97 12.28 -2.03
CA MET A 122 -2.21 11.05 -2.30
C MET A 122 -1.04 10.87 -1.32
N THR A 123 -0.41 11.97 -0.86
CA THR A 123 0.63 11.92 0.17
C THR A 123 0.05 11.50 1.54
N ALA A 124 -1.18 11.93 1.89
CA ALA A 124 -1.87 11.44 3.09
C ALA A 124 -2.08 9.93 3.02
N HIS A 125 -2.60 9.44 1.90
CA HIS A 125 -2.87 8.03 1.69
C HIS A 125 -1.60 7.17 1.63
N TYR A 126 -0.49 7.72 1.13
CA TYR A 126 0.83 7.08 1.22
C TYR A 126 1.23 6.80 2.68
N LEU A 127 1.02 7.75 3.59
CA LEU A 127 1.33 7.55 5.00
C LEU A 127 0.41 6.49 5.64
N GLU A 128 -0.88 6.49 5.30
CA GLU A 128 -1.80 5.43 5.73
C GLU A 128 -1.37 4.05 5.18
N ALA A 129 -0.89 4.00 3.93
CA ALA A 129 -0.42 2.77 3.31
C ALA A 129 0.72 2.10 4.07
N LEU A 130 1.62 2.89 4.68
CA LEU A 130 2.68 2.34 5.55
C LEU A 130 2.09 1.60 6.77
N GLU A 131 1.02 2.14 7.36
CA GLU A 131 0.33 1.47 8.47
C GLU A 131 -0.39 0.19 7.99
N MET A 132 -0.99 0.23 6.81
CA MET A 132 -1.69 -0.93 6.25
C MET A 132 -0.75 -2.07 5.87
N GLN A 133 0.47 -1.76 5.46
CA GLN A 133 1.52 -2.77 5.30
C GLN A 133 1.86 -3.44 6.63
N GLY A 134 1.92 -2.65 7.72
CA GLY A 134 2.02 -3.17 9.08
C GLY A 134 0.88 -4.14 9.42
N THR A 135 -0.37 -3.73 9.16
CA THR A 135 -1.56 -4.57 9.38
C THR A 135 -1.51 -5.88 8.60
N ALA A 136 -1.10 -5.85 7.32
CA ALA A 136 -0.93 -7.06 6.50
C ALA A 136 0.18 -7.97 7.06
N SER A 137 1.27 -7.37 7.55
CA SER A 137 2.35 -8.10 8.22
C SER A 137 1.91 -8.74 9.53
N GLU A 138 1.02 -8.10 10.30
CA GLU A 138 0.44 -8.66 11.52
C GLU A 138 -0.43 -9.88 11.21
N ILE A 139 -1.27 -9.84 10.16
CA ILE A 139 -2.03 -11.00 9.71
C ILE A 139 -1.08 -12.17 9.39
N ALA A 140 -0.02 -11.89 8.64
CA ALA A 140 0.98 -12.89 8.31
C ALA A 140 1.72 -13.42 9.56
N ALA A 141 1.99 -12.57 10.55
CA ALA A 141 2.64 -12.97 11.81
C ALA A 141 1.74 -13.83 12.69
N VAL A 142 0.44 -13.51 12.79
CA VAL A 142 -0.53 -14.33 13.55
C VAL A 142 -0.63 -15.74 12.95
N LEU A 143 -0.73 -15.85 11.63
CA LEU A 143 -0.83 -17.14 10.93
C LEU A 143 0.51 -17.87 10.86
N GLY A 144 1.58 -17.13 10.64
CA GLY A 144 2.92 -17.64 10.35
C GLY A 144 3.85 -17.75 11.56
N GLY A 145 3.44 -17.26 12.72
CA GLY A 145 4.24 -17.20 13.94
C GLY A 145 5.22 -16.03 13.99
N LYS A 146 5.59 -15.50 12.85
CA LYS A 146 6.37 -14.27 12.66
C LYS A 146 6.29 -13.78 11.21
N MET A 147 6.67 -12.53 10.98
CA MET A 147 6.91 -11.94 9.66
C MET A 147 8.20 -11.09 9.75
N PRO A 148 9.13 -11.17 8.82
CA PRO A 148 9.21 -12.10 7.69
C PRO A 148 9.65 -13.53 8.10
N HIS A 149 9.72 -14.42 7.11
CA HIS A 149 10.14 -15.82 7.27
C HIS A 149 9.24 -16.61 8.22
N VAL A 150 8.00 -16.80 7.81
CA VAL A 150 6.99 -17.58 8.54
C VAL A 150 7.49 -18.97 8.92
N MET A 151 7.14 -19.42 10.13
CA MET A 151 7.64 -20.68 10.72
C MET A 151 6.59 -21.78 10.81
N THR A 152 5.31 -21.46 10.61
CA THR A 152 4.21 -22.43 10.77
C THR A 152 3.99 -23.31 9.55
N LEU A 153 4.59 -23.00 8.41
CA LEU A 153 4.46 -23.78 7.18
C LEU A 153 5.48 -24.92 7.18
N ILE A 154 4.96 -26.13 7.28
CA ILE A 154 5.76 -27.36 7.27
C ILE A 154 5.25 -28.30 6.18
N PRO A 155 6.10 -29.18 5.60
CA PRO A 155 5.64 -30.25 4.72
C PRO A 155 4.57 -31.11 5.41
N GLY A 156 3.42 -31.27 4.76
CA GLY A 156 2.27 -32.02 5.30
C GLY A 156 1.20 -31.14 5.97
N GLY A 157 1.45 -29.81 6.17
CA GLY A 157 0.41 -28.98 6.75
C GLY A 157 0.87 -27.61 7.26
N THR A 158 0.34 -27.25 8.41
CA THR A 158 0.68 -26.05 9.16
C THR A 158 0.71 -26.34 10.64
N MET A 159 1.57 -25.62 11.37
CA MET A 159 1.62 -25.66 12.82
C MET A 159 0.74 -24.58 13.48
N PHE A 160 0.03 -23.79 12.68
CA PHE A 160 -0.92 -22.81 13.24
C PHE A 160 -2.06 -23.53 13.94
N VAL A 161 -2.27 -23.20 15.21
CA VAL A 161 -3.39 -23.70 16.00
C VAL A 161 -4.39 -22.56 16.16
N PRO A 162 -5.58 -22.65 15.55
CA PRO A 162 -6.62 -21.64 15.71
C PRO A 162 -7.15 -21.67 17.15
N THR A 163 -7.36 -20.49 17.71
CA THR A 163 -8.13 -20.27 18.94
C THR A 163 -9.15 -19.17 18.63
N ASP A 164 -10.24 -19.09 19.40
CA ASP A 164 -11.27 -18.07 19.18
C ASP A 164 -10.65 -16.67 19.19
N GLN A 165 -9.76 -16.37 20.15
CA GLN A 165 -9.06 -15.09 20.23
C GLN A 165 -8.26 -14.79 18.95
N LYS A 166 -7.47 -15.75 18.44
CA LYS A 166 -6.71 -15.55 17.21
C LYS A 166 -7.59 -15.34 15.99
N LEU A 167 -8.74 -15.99 15.94
CA LEU A 167 -9.70 -15.84 14.85
C LEU A 167 -10.37 -14.46 14.90
N ASP A 168 -10.70 -13.97 16.09
CA ASP A 168 -11.25 -12.64 16.28
C ASP A 168 -10.20 -11.55 15.93
N ASP A 169 -8.95 -11.71 16.37
CA ASP A 169 -7.85 -10.82 16.01
C ASP A 169 -7.64 -10.77 14.48
N LEU A 170 -7.59 -11.93 13.83
CA LEU A 170 -7.47 -12.03 12.38
C LEU A 170 -8.63 -11.35 11.66
N LYS A 171 -9.84 -11.57 12.13
CA LYS A 171 -11.03 -10.93 11.55
C LYS A 171 -10.92 -9.41 11.63
N GLY A 172 -10.55 -8.86 12.78
CA GLY A 172 -10.38 -7.42 12.97
C GLY A 172 -9.32 -6.82 12.04
N LEU A 173 -8.18 -7.49 11.90
CA LEU A 173 -7.10 -7.06 11.01
C LEU A 173 -7.52 -7.13 9.52
N ILE A 174 -8.21 -8.20 9.13
CA ILE A 174 -8.70 -8.36 7.76
C ILE A 174 -9.76 -7.32 7.44
N ASP A 175 -10.72 -7.08 8.33
CA ASP A 175 -11.77 -6.07 8.16
C ASP A 175 -11.16 -4.67 8.01
N ARG A 176 -10.16 -4.33 8.84
CA ARG A 176 -9.43 -3.06 8.75
C ARG A 176 -8.77 -2.90 7.38
N LEU A 177 -8.04 -3.90 6.93
CA LEU A 177 -7.31 -3.87 5.66
C LEU A 177 -8.27 -3.81 4.46
N TYR A 178 -9.34 -4.62 4.49
CA TYR A 178 -10.37 -4.63 3.46
C TYR A 178 -11.04 -3.27 3.30
N ASN A 179 -11.46 -2.67 4.43
CA ASN A 179 -12.14 -1.37 4.42
C ASN A 179 -11.21 -0.27 3.89
N TRP A 180 -9.93 -0.31 4.25
CA TRP A 180 -8.96 0.66 3.74
C TRP A 180 -8.70 0.48 2.24
N VAL A 181 -8.52 -0.75 1.77
CA VAL A 181 -8.34 -1.02 0.33
C VAL A 181 -9.55 -0.53 -0.47
N ALA A 182 -10.76 -0.80 0.01
CA ALA A 182 -11.98 -0.39 -0.67
C ALA A 182 -12.21 1.14 -0.65
N ALA A 183 -11.84 1.81 0.45
CA ALA A 183 -12.11 3.23 0.64
C ALA A 183 -10.95 4.14 0.21
N VAL A 184 -9.74 3.61 0.06
CA VAL A 184 -8.54 4.40 -0.26
C VAL A 184 -7.84 3.86 -1.50
N ALA A 185 -7.27 2.65 -1.45
CA ALA A 185 -6.38 2.18 -2.52
C ALA A 185 -7.08 2.04 -3.89
N VAL A 186 -8.33 1.57 -3.91
CA VAL A 186 -9.10 1.45 -5.15
C VAL A 186 -9.50 2.83 -5.70
N PRO A 187 -10.08 3.76 -4.91
CA PRO A 187 -10.33 5.11 -5.37
C PRO A 187 -9.08 5.85 -5.86
N ASP A 188 -7.95 5.74 -5.16
CA ASP A 188 -6.69 6.36 -5.57
C ASP A 188 -6.23 5.86 -6.94
N SER A 189 -6.30 4.54 -7.16
CA SER A 189 -5.91 3.95 -8.45
C SER A 189 -6.79 4.47 -9.60
N ILE A 190 -8.09 4.64 -9.35
CA ILE A 190 -9.03 5.18 -10.33
C ILE A 190 -8.76 6.67 -10.59
N ALA A 191 -8.50 7.45 -9.54
CA ALA A 191 -8.20 8.87 -9.64
C ALA A 191 -6.89 9.10 -10.41
N LEU A 192 -5.83 8.34 -10.11
CA LEU A 192 -4.58 8.39 -10.88
C LEU A 192 -4.83 8.15 -12.37
N GLY A 193 -5.66 7.16 -12.73
CA GLY A 193 -6.04 6.91 -14.12
C GLY A 193 -6.76 8.09 -14.79
N LYS A 194 -7.49 8.90 -14.03
CA LYS A 194 -8.15 10.10 -14.55
C LYS A 194 -7.18 11.28 -14.77
N PHE A 195 -6.18 11.42 -13.90
CA PHE A 195 -5.14 12.44 -14.03
C PHE A 195 -4.12 12.11 -15.13
N TYR A 196 -3.95 10.82 -15.46
CA TYR A 196 -3.01 10.32 -16.46
C TYR A 196 -3.71 9.47 -17.54
N PRO A 197 -4.69 10.05 -18.26
CA PRO A 197 -5.50 9.27 -19.21
C PRO A 197 -4.67 8.66 -20.34
N GLU A 198 -3.58 9.30 -20.76
CA GLU A 198 -2.72 8.79 -21.83
C GLU A 198 -1.93 7.55 -21.41
N ALA A 199 -1.54 7.45 -20.13
CA ALA A 199 -0.84 6.29 -19.59
C ALA A 199 -1.74 5.06 -19.45
N PHE A 200 -3.06 5.26 -19.43
CA PHE A 200 -4.07 4.20 -19.21
C PHE A 200 -4.95 3.91 -20.43
N ASN A 201 -4.67 4.54 -21.57
CA ASN A 201 -5.32 4.23 -22.84
C ASN A 201 -4.60 3.04 -23.51
N PHE A 202 -5.09 1.84 -23.23
CA PHE A 202 -4.65 0.61 -23.89
C PHE A 202 -5.59 0.22 -25.05
#